data_18dd57f2ca4ee0e634ec2687b1e57419
#
_entry.id   18dd57f2ca4ee0e634ec2687b1e57419
#
_cell.length_a   1.000
_cell.length_b   1.000
_cell.length_c   1.000
_cell.angle_alpha   90.00
_cell.angle_beta   90.00
_cell.angle_gamma   90.00
#
_symmetry.space_group_name_H-M   'P 1'
#
loop_
_entity.id
_entity.type
_entity.pdbx_description
1 polymer ?
#
loop_
_entity_poly.entity_id
_entity_poly.type
_entity_poly.pdbx_seq_one_letter_code
_entity_poly.pdbx_strand_id
1 'polypeptide(L)'
;MHRILNVLLVIGTLSTAGARAAGAPPAPHLPRPDHVVVVFEENRAYTHIIGNMAAPYINTLANRGALFSRSFGVAHPSQPNYLAFFSGSTQNITDNGCPYRFNGPNLASLLFAAGFTFATYSEDLPAPGFAGCRNLHYERKHNPAVNWQGVNVPASANLPFTHFPDDFSRLPTVSFVVPNQENDMHNGAAPDTILRGDQWLRTKLDAYVRWADTHNSLLIVTWDEDDGSAGNHVATLFVGPMVRQGVYARRIDHYSVLRTLLDLYGLPLLGKSADAATIDYVWNPPAAKAAGPR
;
A
#
# COMPACT_ATOMS: atom_id res chain seq x y z
N MET A 1 -28.89 42.96 -81.67
CA MET A 1 -29.72 42.80 -80.44
C MET A 1 -29.11 41.69 -79.63
N HIS A 2 -28.22 42.05 -78.62
CA HIS A 2 -27.58 41.12 -77.75
C HIS A 2 -28.21 41.30 -76.36
N ARG A 3 -28.81 40.24 -75.81
CA ARG A 3 -29.34 40.22 -74.46
C ARG A 3 -28.23 39.66 -73.49
N ILE A 4 -27.81 40.47 -72.54
CA ILE A 4 -26.88 40.10 -71.46
C ILE A 4 -27.70 39.46 -70.35
N LEU A 5 -27.34 38.23 -70.00
CA LEU A 5 -27.95 37.49 -68.91
C LEU A 5 -27.07 37.69 -67.67
N ASN A 6 -27.60 38.42 -66.66
CA ASN A 6 -26.95 38.59 -65.39
C ASN A 6 -27.22 37.36 -64.48
N VAL A 7 -26.17 36.62 -64.12
CA VAL A 7 -26.24 35.53 -63.13
C VAL A 7 -25.86 36.11 -61.78
N LEU A 8 -26.79 36.11 -60.81
CA LEU A 8 -26.54 36.45 -59.44
C LEU A 8 -25.93 35.23 -58.75
N LEU A 9 -24.68 35.36 -58.24
CA LEU A 9 -24.01 34.37 -57.46
C LEU A 9 -24.36 34.63 -56.00
N VAL A 10 -25.16 33.72 -55.32
CA VAL A 10 -25.45 33.77 -53.88
C VAL A 10 -24.37 32.98 -53.19
N ILE A 11 -23.49 33.67 -52.45
CA ILE A 11 -22.47 33.05 -51.63
C ILE A 11 -23.12 32.75 -50.22
N GLY A 12 -23.47 31.50 -50.03
CA GLY A 12 -23.89 31.02 -48.72
C GLY A 12 -22.71 30.82 -47.80
N THR A 13 -22.63 31.57 -46.72
CA THR A 13 -21.64 31.37 -45.65
C THR A 13 -22.05 30.19 -44.77
N LEU A 14 -21.35 29.05 -44.89
CA LEU A 14 -21.46 27.95 -43.94
C LEU A 14 -20.78 28.35 -42.61
N SER A 15 -21.57 28.61 -41.58
CA SER A 15 -21.06 28.73 -40.19
C SER A 15 -20.75 27.34 -39.69
N THR A 16 -19.49 26.95 -39.61
CA THR A 16 -19.04 25.75 -38.90
C THR A 16 -19.06 26.03 -37.39
N ALA A 17 -20.10 25.51 -36.70
CA ALA A 17 -20.11 25.45 -35.24
C ALA A 17 -18.98 24.53 -34.80
N GLY A 18 -17.88 25.09 -34.30
CA GLY A 18 -16.77 24.35 -33.70
C GLY A 18 -17.24 23.56 -32.49
N ALA A 19 -17.30 22.24 -32.63
CA ALA A 19 -17.48 21.37 -31.48
C ALA A 19 -16.29 21.58 -30.52
N ARG A 20 -16.56 22.16 -29.34
CA ARG A 20 -15.59 22.31 -28.29
C ARG A 20 -15.22 20.91 -27.84
N ALA A 21 -14.00 20.45 -28.09
CA ALA A 21 -13.49 19.17 -27.55
C ALA A 21 -13.67 19.20 -26.04
N ALA A 22 -14.44 18.24 -25.50
CA ALA A 22 -14.51 18.04 -24.06
C ALA A 22 -13.08 17.78 -23.59
N GLY A 23 -12.55 18.65 -22.72
CA GLY A 23 -11.22 18.51 -22.18
C GLY A 23 -11.08 17.14 -21.55
N ALA A 24 -9.93 16.49 -21.74
CA ALA A 24 -9.62 15.23 -21.07
C ALA A 24 -9.90 15.41 -19.56
N PRO A 25 -10.48 14.40 -18.89
CA PRO A 25 -10.69 14.48 -17.45
C PRO A 25 -9.35 14.79 -16.77
N PRO A 26 -9.32 15.64 -15.74
CA PRO A 26 -8.10 15.95 -15.02
C PRO A 26 -7.47 14.65 -14.53
N ALA A 27 -6.13 14.56 -14.62
CA ALA A 27 -5.39 13.40 -14.11
C ALA A 27 -5.83 13.11 -12.66
N PRO A 28 -6.01 11.84 -12.27
CA PRO A 28 -6.42 11.49 -10.92
C PRO A 28 -5.44 12.09 -9.91
N HIS A 29 -5.97 12.88 -8.98
CA HIS A 29 -5.17 13.49 -7.93
C HIS A 29 -4.92 12.45 -6.84
N LEU A 30 -3.69 11.97 -6.76
CA LEU A 30 -3.28 11.11 -5.66
C LEU A 30 -3.17 11.94 -4.36
N PRO A 31 -3.66 11.43 -3.22
CA PRO A 31 -3.43 12.07 -1.94
C PRO A 31 -1.94 11.96 -1.56
N ARG A 32 -1.53 12.79 -0.61
CA ARG A 32 -0.21 12.68 0.02
C ARG A 32 -0.41 12.57 1.52
N PRO A 33 -0.57 11.35 2.05
CA PRO A 33 -0.70 11.15 3.49
C PRO A 33 0.54 11.64 4.25
N ASP A 34 0.32 12.18 5.45
CA ASP A 34 1.43 12.53 6.34
C ASP A 34 2.08 11.27 6.91
N HIS A 35 1.25 10.24 7.17
CA HIS A 35 1.69 8.94 7.66
C HIS A 35 0.98 7.80 6.93
N VAL A 36 1.74 6.79 6.56
CA VAL A 36 1.24 5.50 6.07
C VAL A 36 1.74 4.40 6.98
N VAL A 37 0.83 3.62 7.54
CA VAL A 37 1.15 2.39 8.26
C VAL A 37 0.79 1.21 7.39
N VAL A 38 1.77 0.36 7.08
CA VAL A 38 1.61 -0.88 6.31
C VAL A 38 1.77 -2.05 7.26
N VAL A 39 0.79 -2.92 7.33
CA VAL A 39 0.82 -4.15 8.12
C VAL A 39 0.80 -5.34 7.17
N PHE A 40 1.73 -6.25 7.39
CA PHE A 40 1.73 -7.55 6.72
C PHE A 40 1.24 -8.63 7.68
N GLU A 41 0.24 -9.37 7.23
CA GLU A 41 -0.20 -10.64 7.79
C GLU A 41 0.28 -11.79 6.90
N GLU A 42 0.18 -13.02 7.35
CA GLU A 42 0.84 -14.18 6.77
C GLU A 42 -0.12 -15.28 6.33
N ASN A 43 0.18 -15.85 5.16
CA ASN A 43 -0.27 -17.16 4.70
C ASN A 43 -1.78 -17.41 4.79
N ARG A 44 -2.64 -16.44 4.38
CA ARG A 44 -4.08 -16.67 4.32
C ARG A 44 -4.68 -16.19 3.00
N ALA A 45 -5.42 -17.08 2.37
CA ALA A 45 -6.20 -16.74 1.18
C ALA A 45 -7.27 -15.69 1.50
N TYR A 46 -7.63 -14.89 0.50
CA TYR A 46 -8.71 -13.89 0.58
C TYR A 46 -9.99 -14.44 1.22
N THR A 47 -10.41 -15.63 0.77
CA THR A 47 -11.64 -16.30 1.24
C THR A 47 -11.55 -16.82 2.67
N HIS A 48 -10.35 -16.95 3.23
CA HIS A 48 -10.15 -17.31 4.62
C HIS A 48 -10.31 -16.12 5.57
N ILE A 49 -10.26 -14.89 5.05
CA ILE A 49 -10.31 -13.66 5.83
C ILE A 49 -11.62 -12.90 5.61
N ILE A 50 -11.96 -12.63 4.34
CA ILE A 50 -13.10 -11.77 4.02
C ILE A 50 -14.40 -12.58 4.15
N GLY A 51 -15.29 -12.08 5.00
CA GLY A 51 -16.54 -12.75 5.38
C GLY A 51 -16.38 -13.82 6.47
N ASN A 52 -15.18 -14.06 6.99
CA ASN A 52 -14.93 -15.03 8.05
C ASN A 52 -15.28 -14.44 9.43
N MET A 53 -16.03 -15.18 10.23
CA MET A 53 -16.42 -14.79 11.59
C MET A 53 -15.22 -14.74 12.57
N ALA A 54 -14.10 -15.40 12.26
CA ALA A 54 -12.88 -15.33 13.03
C ALA A 54 -12.06 -14.05 12.74
N ALA A 55 -12.44 -13.24 11.75
CA ALA A 55 -11.78 -11.98 11.39
C ALA A 55 -12.73 -10.77 11.51
N PRO A 56 -13.43 -10.54 12.64
CA PRO A 56 -14.48 -9.52 12.73
C PRO A 56 -13.93 -8.08 12.59
N TYR A 57 -12.74 -7.80 13.13
CA TYR A 57 -12.15 -6.48 13.05
C TYR A 57 -11.64 -6.17 11.64
N ILE A 58 -10.96 -7.11 11.00
CA ILE A 58 -10.51 -6.97 9.61
C ILE A 58 -11.70 -6.75 8.67
N ASN A 59 -12.81 -7.49 8.86
CA ASN A 59 -14.02 -7.28 8.07
C ASN A 59 -14.68 -5.91 8.35
N THR A 60 -14.55 -5.38 9.57
CA THR A 60 -14.97 -4.01 9.88
C THR A 60 -14.10 -3.00 9.12
N LEU A 61 -12.78 -3.18 9.07
CA LEU A 61 -11.87 -2.34 8.29
C LEU A 61 -12.18 -2.42 6.79
N ALA A 62 -12.40 -3.62 6.26
CA ALA A 62 -12.78 -3.85 4.87
C ALA A 62 -14.05 -3.10 4.48
N ASN A 63 -15.04 -3.07 5.37
CA ASN A 63 -16.30 -2.37 5.17
C ASN A 63 -16.19 -0.84 5.31
N ARG A 64 -15.15 -0.33 5.95
CA ARG A 64 -14.90 1.12 6.14
C ARG A 64 -14.02 1.73 5.05
N GLY A 65 -13.18 0.93 4.43
CA GLY A 65 -12.17 1.37 3.48
C GLY A 65 -12.36 0.85 2.07
N ALA A 66 -11.28 0.80 1.33
CA ALA A 66 -11.18 0.15 0.03
C ALA A 66 -10.72 -1.28 0.21
N LEU A 67 -11.59 -2.24 -0.09
CA LEU A 67 -11.27 -3.67 -0.16
C LEU A 67 -10.91 -4.03 -1.61
N PHE A 68 -9.73 -4.60 -1.83
CA PHE A 68 -9.32 -5.10 -3.15
C PHE A 68 -9.67 -6.59 -3.26
N SER A 69 -10.75 -6.89 -4.01
CA SER A 69 -11.22 -8.27 -4.18
C SER A 69 -10.40 -9.11 -5.16
N ARG A 70 -9.37 -8.56 -5.78
CA ARG A 70 -8.44 -9.26 -6.69
C ARG A 70 -7.01 -8.77 -6.43
N SER A 71 -6.53 -8.95 -5.20
CA SER A 71 -5.15 -8.71 -4.79
C SER A 71 -4.37 -10.02 -4.72
N PHE A 72 -3.09 -10.01 -5.07
CA PHE A 72 -2.29 -11.21 -5.18
C PHE A 72 -0.88 -11.01 -4.59
N GLY A 73 -0.38 -12.03 -3.90
CA GLY A 73 1.05 -12.20 -3.68
C GLY A 73 1.78 -12.43 -5.01
N VAL A 74 3.09 -12.29 -5.00
CA VAL A 74 3.91 -12.40 -6.23
C VAL A 74 4.75 -13.68 -6.29
N ALA A 75 4.90 -14.37 -5.16
CA ALA A 75 5.72 -15.56 -5.03
C ALA A 75 5.26 -16.46 -3.87
N HIS A 76 5.85 -17.63 -3.76
CA HIS A 76 5.99 -18.48 -2.59
C HIS A 76 7.47 -18.85 -2.46
N PRO A 77 8.03 -18.97 -1.24
CA PRO A 77 7.44 -18.66 0.07
C PRO A 77 7.44 -17.16 0.40
N SER A 78 7.19 -16.80 1.68
CA SER A 78 6.97 -15.44 2.20
C SER A 78 8.03 -14.41 1.79
N GLN A 79 9.31 -14.67 2.06
CA GLN A 79 10.36 -13.64 1.98
C GLN A 79 10.45 -12.91 0.63
N PRO A 80 10.35 -13.57 -0.54
CA PRO A 80 10.27 -12.90 -1.84
C PRO A 80 9.18 -11.84 -1.95
N ASN A 81 8.02 -12.02 -1.28
CA ASN A 81 6.92 -11.06 -1.30
C ASN A 81 7.26 -9.78 -0.55
N TYR A 82 7.86 -9.89 0.63
CA TYR A 82 8.37 -8.74 1.39
C TYR A 82 9.43 -7.95 0.62
N LEU A 83 10.37 -8.66 -0.03
CA LEU A 83 11.41 -8.04 -0.86
C LEU A 83 10.79 -7.33 -2.07
N ALA A 84 9.82 -7.96 -2.74
CA ALA A 84 9.10 -7.39 -3.88
C ALA A 84 8.35 -6.12 -3.50
N PHE A 85 7.62 -6.12 -2.39
CA PHE A 85 6.92 -4.95 -1.89
C PHE A 85 7.89 -3.81 -1.49
N PHE A 86 9.06 -4.15 -0.96
CA PHE A 86 10.00 -3.15 -0.45
C PHE A 86 10.93 -2.58 -1.51
N SER A 87 11.30 -3.38 -2.53
CA SER A 87 12.31 -2.99 -3.52
C SER A 87 11.88 -3.11 -4.99
N GLY A 88 10.64 -3.53 -5.24
CA GLY A 88 10.17 -3.80 -6.60
C GLY A 88 10.80 -5.07 -7.22
N SER A 89 11.47 -5.89 -6.42
CA SER A 89 12.15 -7.09 -6.88
C SER A 89 12.19 -8.14 -5.77
N THR A 90 12.02 -9.41 -6.12
CA THR A 90 12.28 -10.53 -5.20
C THR A 90 13.77 -10.70 -4.90
N GLN A 91 14.64 -9.88 -5.50
CA GLN A 91 16.11 -9.97 -5.41
C GLN A 91 16.65 -11.36 -5.85
N ASN A 92 15.92 -12.06 -6.72
CA ASN A 92 16.16 -13.44 -7.14
C ASN A 92 16.16 -14.46 -5.98
N ILE A 93 15.55 -14.10 -4.85
CA ILE A 93 15.34 -15.01 -3.74
C ILE A 93 14.08 -15.83 -3.99
N THR A 94 14.17 -17.11 -3.69
CA THR A 94 13.11 -18.12 -3.87
C THR A 94 12.89 -18.96 -2.61
N ASP A 95 13.41 -18.51 -1.47
CA ASP A 95 13.35 -19.19 -0.19
C ASP A 95 13.19 -18.21 0.98
N ASN A 96 13.11 -18.73 2.21
CA ASN A 96 13.08 -17.99 3.46
C ASN A 96 14.46 -17.97 4.14
N GLY A 97 15.53 -17.97 3.37
CA GLY A 97 16.90 -17.96 3.87
C GLY A 97 17.28 -16.71 4.66
N CYS A 98 18.28 -16.85 5.51
CA CYS A 98 18.80 -15.76 6.33
C CYS A 98 20.27 -16.05 6.72
N PRO A 99 21.12 -15.02 6.70
CA PRO A 99 20.87 -13.60 6.38
C PRO A 99 21.05 -13.31 4.87
N TYR A 100 20.23 -12.39 4.34
CA TYR A 100 20.52 -11.75 3.07
C TYR A 100 21.00 -10.30 3.27
N ARG A 101 21.75 -9.78 2.32
CA ARG A 101 22.21 -8.38 2.27
C ARG A 101 22.16 -7.89 0.84
N PHE A 102 21.56 -6.70 0.67
CA PHE A 102 21.42 -6.05 -0.63
C PHE A 102 21.95 -4.62 -0.58
N ASN A 103 22.28 -4.05 -1.73
CA ASN A 103 22.83 -2.71 -1.87
C ASN A 103 22.03 -1.83 -2.86
N GLY A 104 21.06 -2.39 -3.55
CA GLY A 104 20.23 -1.64 -4.48
C GLY A 104 19.23 -0.69 -3.79
N PRO A 105 18.57 0.18 -4.57
CA PRO A 105 17.55 1.06 -4.04
C PRO A 105 16.34 0.29 -3.51
N ASN A 106 15.65 0.89 -2.53
CA ASN A 106 14.45 0.36 -1.89
C ASN A 106 13.58 1.53 -1.43
N LEU A 107 12.35 1.24 -1.01
CA LEU A 107 11.37 2.25 -0.59
C LEU A 107 11.94 3.19 0.49
N ALA A 108 12.58 2.64 1.53
CA ALA A 108 13.14 3.46 2.61
C ALA A 108 14.26 4.38 2.11
N SER A 109 15.18 3.87 1.28
CA SER A 109 16.28 4.67 0.75
C SER A 109 15.79 5.82 -0.14
N LEU A 110 14.72 5.61 -0.92
CA LEU A 110 14.11 6.67 -1.73
C LEU A 110 13.37 7.69 -0.87
N LEU A 111 12.67 7.25 0.18
CA LEU A 111 12.03 8.15 1.14
C LEU A 111 13.08 9.05 1.80
N PHE A 112 14.16 8.48 2.34
CA PHE A 112 15.24 9.27 2.96
C PHE A 112 15.88 10.25 1.97
N ALA A 113 16.14 9.82 0.75
CA ALA A 113 16.73 10.70 -0.28
C ALA A 113 15.81 11.89 -0.64
N ALA A 114 14.50 11.71 -0.51
CA ALA A 114 13.50 12.75 -0.76
C ALA A 114 13.14 13.57 0.50
N GLY A 115 13.83 13.36 1.63
CA GLY A 115 13.61 14.08 2.89
C GLY A 115 12.42 13.57 3.71
N PHE A 116 11.88 12.40 3.37
CA PHE A 116 10.87 11.70 4.15
C PHE A 116 11.48 10.74 5.18
N THR A 117 10.64 10.17 6.02
CA THR A 117 11.06 9.26 7.08
C THR A 117 10.45 7.86 6.91
N PHE A 118 11.16 6.86 7.40
CA PHE A 118 10.74 5.47 7.35
C PHE A 118 11.20 4.74 8.62
N ALA A 119 10.39 3.79 9.12
CA ALA A 119 10.81 2.79 10.10
C ALA A 119 10.02 1.48 9.92
N THR A 120 10.63 0.39 10.37
CA THR A 120 9.93 -0.86 10.66
C THR A 120 9.72 -0.97 12.18
N TYR A 121 8.57 -1.53 12.56
CA TYR A 121 8.21 -1.84 13.94
C TYR A 121 7.85 -3.32 14.00
N SER A 122 8.78 -4.14 14.49
CA SER A 122 8.62 -5.59 14.51
C SER A 122 8.38 -6.09 15.93
N GLU A 123 7.34 -6.89 16.10
CA GLU A 123 7.05 -7.54 17.38
C GLU A 123 8.15 -8.57 17.66
N ASP A 124 8.52 -8.71 18.95
CA ASP A 124 9.63 -9.55 19.44
C ASP A 124 11.02 -9.20 18.88
N LEU A 125 11.19 -8.08 18.19
CA LEU A 125 12.53 -7.58 17.88
C LEU A 125 13.19 -7.14 19.20
N PRO A 126 14.37 -7.68 19.58
CA PRO A 126 14.90 -7.49 20.95
C PRO A 126 15.47 -6.09 21.22
N ALA A 127 15.92 -5.39 20.18
CA ALA A 127 16.52 -4.06 20.30
C ALA A 127 16.55 -3.34 18.94
N PRO A 128 16.61 -1.99 18.91
CA PRO A 128 16.80 -1.24 17.69
C PRO A 128 18.01 -1.72 16.90
N GLY A 129 17.85 -1.90 15.59
CA GLY A 129 18.92 -2.36 14.71
C GLY A 129 19.28 -3.84 14.79
N PHE A 130 18.55 -4.65 15.55
CA PHE A 130 18.81 -6.08 15.58
C PHE A 130 18.74 -6.71 14.19
N ALA A 131 19.80 -7.42 13.77
CA ALA A 131 19.95 -8.00 12.45
C ALA A 131 20.06 -9.53 12.47
N GLY A 132 19.80 -10.16 13.60
CA GLY A 132 19.73 -11.62 13.72
C GLY A 132 18.53 -12.21 12.98
N CYS A 133 18.58 -13.50 12.69
CA CYS A 133 17.55 -14.16 11.92
C CYS A 133 16.25 -14.38 12.70
N ARG A 134 16.36 -14.61 14.00
CA ARG A 134 15.24 -14.94 14.89
C ARG A 134 15.44 -14.38 16.28
N ASN A 135 14.33 -14.10 16.94
CA ASN A 135 14.25 -13.87 18.39
C ASN A 135 12.83 -14.12 18.87
N LEU A 136 12.62 -15.01 19.80
CA LEU A 136 11.27 -15.47 20.19
C LEU A 136 10.47 -15.87 18.94
N HIS A 137 9.39 -15.14 18.62
CA HIS A 137 8.56 -15.36 17.45
C HIS A 137 8.83 -14.32 16.32
N TYR A 138 9.83 -13.44 16.48
CA TYR A 138 10.31 -12.57 15.40
C TYR A 138 11.06 -13.39 14.36
N GLU A 139 10.72 -13.17 13.09
CA GLU A 139 11.43 -13.71 11.93
C GLU A 139 11.91 -12.57 11.03
N ARG A 140 13.23 -12.54 10.77
CA ARG A 140 13.84 -11.53 9.91
C ARG A 140 13.29 -11.54 8.49
N LYS A 141 12.87 -12.70 7.98
CA LYS A 141 12.28 -12.85 6.65
C LYS A 141 11.07 -11.94 6.42
N HIS A 142 10.35 -11.55 7.49
CA HIS A 142 9.20 -10.63 7.44
C HIS A 142 9.60 -9.16 7.58
N ASN A 143 10.86 -8.86 7.84
CA ASN A 143 11.37 -7.51 7.98
C ASN A 143 12.33 -7.18 6.81
N PRO A 144 11.82 -6.70 5.66
CA PRO A 144 12.65 -6.53 4.47
C PRO A 144 13.75 -5.49 4.66
N ALA A 145 13.51 -4.43 5.43
CA ALA A 145 14.43 -3.31 5.60
C ALA A 145 15.78 -3.74 6.19
N VAL A 146 15.80 -4.77 7.04
CA VAL A 146 17.03 -5.28 7.67
C VAL A 146 18.05 -5.81 6.64
N ASN A 147 17.59 -6.22 5.45
CA ASN A 147 18.46 -6.72 4.40
C ASN A 147 19.27 -5.60 3.70
N TRP A 148 18.92 -4.33 3.92
CA TRP A 148 19.67 -3.15 3.48
C TRP A 148 20.27 -2.36 4.63
N GLN A 149 20.12 -2.83 5.88
CA GLN A 149 20.61 -2.18 7.07
C GLN A 149 22.14 -2.02 7.03
N GLY A 150 22.62 -0.80 7.31
CA GLY A 150 24.04 -0.44 7.27
C GLY A 150 24.58 -0.19 5.86
N VAL A 151 23.72 -0.24 4.84
CA VAL A 151 24.03 0.18 3.46
C VAL A 151 23.32 1.50 3.15
N ASN A 152 22.00 1.45 2.97
CA ASN A 152 21.19 2.62 2.68
C ASN A 152 19.90 2.69 3.53
N VAL A 153 19.78 1.80 4.51
CA VAL A 153 18.78 1.85 5.58
C VAL A 153 19.54 1.92 6.91
N PRO A 154 19.37 2.98 7.71
CA PRO A 154 20.05 3.08 9.00
C PRO A 154 19.49 2.07 10.00
N ALA A 155 20.32 1.57 10.91
CA ALA A 155 19.90 0.64 11.95
C ALA A 155 18.80 1.23 12.86
N SER A 156 18.79 2.55 13.03
CA SER A 156 17.74 3.28 13.78
C SER A 156 16.35 3.25 13.14
N ALA A 157 16.23 2.81 11.89
CA ALA A 157 14.93 2.61 11.23
C ALA A 157 14.35 1.20 11.47
N ASN A 158 15.08 0.29 12.10
CA ASN A 158 14.66 -1.06 12.44
C ASN A 158 14.39 -1.14 13.95
N LEU A 159 13.13 -1.10 14.34
CA LEU A 159 12.70 -0.87 15.71
C LEU A 159 11.83 -2.02 16.25
N PRO A 160 11.94 -2.36 17.55
CA PRO A 160 10.94 -3.17 18.22
C PRO A 160 9.55 -2.50 18.14
N PHE A 161 8.48 -3.31 18.09
CA PHE A 161 7.12 -2.78 18.11
C PHE A 161 6.80 -1.96 19.38
N THR A 162 7.50 -2.19 20.47
CA THR A 162 7.40 -1.38 21.70
C THR A 162 7.81 0.09 21.51
N HIS A 163 8.45 0.43 20.38
CA HIS A 163 8.77 1.79 19.96
C HIS A 163 7.71 2.43 19.05
N PHE A 164 6.66 1.70 18.69
CA PHE A 164 5.54 2.28 17.96
C PHE A 164 4.90 3.37 18.83
N PRO A 165 4.81 4.62 18.35
CA PRO A 165 4.47 5.74 19.22
C PRO A 165 2.99 5.73 19.63
N ASP A 166 2.70 6.09 20.88
CA ASP A 166 1.34 6.38 21.35
C ASP A 166 0.82 7.73 20.81
N ASP A 167 1.72 8.68 20.58
CA ASP A 167 1.44 9.92 19.85
C ASP A 167 1.70 9.69 18.36
N PHE A 168 0.64 9.40 17.62
CA PHE A 168 0.73 9.04 16.20
C PHE A 168 1.19 10.17 15.28
N SER A 169 1.17 11.43 15.75
CA SER A 169 1.77 12.55 15.00
C SER A 169 3.30 12.43 14.86
N ARG A 170 3.91 11.54 15.63
CA ARG A 170 5.35 11.24 15.61
C ARG A 170 5.72 10.04 14.74
N LEU A 171 4.75 9.41 14.09
CA LEU A 171 5.01 8.31 13.16
C LEU A 171 5.89 8.80 11.99
N PRO A 172 6.75 7.94 11.43
CA PRO A 172 7.39 8.19 10.14
C PRO A 172 6.38 8.41 9.02
N THR A 173 6.86 8.98 7.92
CA THR A 173 6.06 9.11 6.69
C THR A 173 5.53 7.75 6.23
N VAL A 174 6.38 6.71 6.26
CA VAL A 174 5.96 5.32 6.02
C VAL A 174 6.49 4.43 7.13
N SER A 175 5.61 3.65 7.72
CA SER A 175 5.90 2.67 8.78
C SER A 175 5.52 1.28 8.32
N PHE A 176 6.41 0.31 8.44
CA PHE A 176 6.06 -1.11 8.30
C PHE A 176 5.88 -1.70 9.68
N VAL A 177 4.73 -2.29 9.92
CA VAL A 177 4.39 -3.00 11.15
C VAL A 177 4.39 -4.49 10.85
N VAL A 178 5.19 -5.23 11.61
CA VAL A 178 5.41 -6.66 11.42
C VAL A 178 5.02 -7.36 12.71
N PRO A 179 3.84 -8.01 12.79
CA PRO A 179 3.49 -8.89 13.89
C PRO A 179 4.49 -10.05 13.99
N ASN A 180 4.57 -10.70 15.13
CA ASN A 180 5.34 -11.92 15.26
C ASN A 180 4.58 -13.12 14.66
N GLN A 181 5.24 -14.26 14.48
CA GLN A 181 4.64 -15.45 13.84
C GLN A 181 3.44 -16.06 14.58
N GLU A 182 3.19 -15.70 15.81
CA GLU A 182 1.98 -16.08 16.52
C GLU A 182 0.81 -15.17 16.17
N ASN A 183 1.09 -13.89 15.92
CA ASN A 183 0.10 -12.84 15.75
C ASN A 183 -0.16 -12.46 14.28
N ASP A 184 0.70 -12.89 13.37
CA ASP A 184 0.59 -12.64 11.92
C ASP A 184 -0.27 -13.69 11.17
N MET A 185 -0.93 -14.61 11.89
CA MET A 185 -1.72 -15.74 11.39
C MET A 185 -0.91 -16.93 10.83
N HIS A 186 0.43 -16.90 10.90
CA HIS A 186 1.25 -17.98 10.37
C HIS A 186 1.17 -19.25 11.21
N ASN A 187 1.48 -19.17 12.51
CA ASN A 187 1.62 -20.33 13.39
C ASN A 187 0.29 -20.86 13.89
N GLY A 188 0.03 -22.14 13.66
CA GLY A 188 -1.13 -22.87 14.16
C GLY A 188 -2.20 -23.08 13.08
N ALA A 189 -3.38 -23.52 13.50
CA ALA A 189 -4.49 -23.85 12.61
C ALA A 189 -5.62 -22.80 12.65
N ALA A 190 -6.28 -22.59 11.51
CA ALA A 190 -7.55 -21.86 11.48
C ALA A 190 -8.65 -22.66 12.23
N PRO A 191 -9.62 -21.98 12.87
CA PRO A 191 -9.86 -20.52 12.88
C PRO A 191 -9.03 -19.75 13.91
N ASP A 192 -8.35 -20.41 14.85
CA ASP A 192 -7.73 -19.79 16.02
C ASP A 192 -6.62 -18.80 15.65
N THR A 193 -5.82 -19.10 14.64
CA THR A 193 -4.75 -18.20 14.20
C THR A 193 -5.30 -16.92 13.57
N ILE A 194 -6.40 -17.04 12.81
CA ILE A 194 -7.08 -15.91 12.19
C ILE A 194 -7.68 -15.00 13.27
N LEU A 195 -8.34 -15.59 14.27
CA LEU A 195 -8.91 -14.85 15.40
C LEU A 195 -7.81 -14.12 16.18
N ARG A 196 -6.66 -14.77 16.40
CA ARG A 196 -5.52 -14.17 17.13
C ARG A 196 -4.93 -12.98 16.38
N GLY A 197 -4.67 -13.10 15.07
CA GLY A 197 -4.20 -11.99 14.25
C GLY A 197 -5.21 -10.84 14.17
N ASP A 198 -6.49 -11.13 14.00
CA ASP A 198 -7.57 -10.13 14.02
C ASP A 198 -7.63 -9.37 15.36
N GLN A 199 -7.52 -10.10 16.48
CA GLN A 199 -7.48 -9.50 17.83
C GLN A 199 -6.20 -8.67 18.04
N TRP A 200 -5.07 -9.12 17.52
CA TRP A 200 -3.82 -8.38 17.59
C TRP A 200 -3.95 -7.05 16.82
N LEU A 201 -4.42 -7.08 15.57
CA LEU A 201 -4.67 -5.87 14.79
C LEU A 201 -5.59 -4.90 15.54
N ARG A 202 -6.70 -5.40 16.09
CA ARG A 202 -7.63 -4.59 16.88
C ARG A 202 -6.92 -3.97 18.10
N THR A 203 -6.22 -4.78 18.87
CA THR A 203 -5.60 -4.33 20.12
C THR A 203 -4.49 -3.33 19.90
N LYS A 204 -3.69 -3.53 18.83
CA LYS A 204 -2.47 -2.74 18.57
C LYS A 204 -2.72 -1.52 17.70
N LEU A 205 -3.68 -1.57 16.79
CA LEU A 205 -3.82 -0.55 15.75
C LEU A 205 -5.17 0.18 15.72
N ASP A 206 -6.19 -0.25 16.48
CA ASP A 206 -7.49 0.42 16.46
C ASP A 206 -7.41 1.89 16.94
N ALA A 207 -6.53 2.18 17.90
CA ALA A 207 -6.28 3.56 18.32
C ALA A 207 -5.71 4.42 17.18
N TYR A 208 -4.74 3.88 16.42
CA TYR A 208 -4.21 4.54 15.22
C TYR A 208 -5.29 4.72 14.15
N VAL A 209 -6.10 3.70 13.89
CA VAL A 209 -7.19 3.76 12.89
C VAL A 209 -8.17 4.88 13.22
N ARG A 210 -8.59 4.99 14.49
CA ARG A 210 -9.48 6.07 14.94
C ARG A 210 -8.84 7.45 14.86
N TRP A 211 -7.56 7.55 15.20
CA TRP A 211 -6.82 8.80 15.06
C TRP A 211 -6.70 9.21 13.58
N ALA A 212 -6.40 8.26 12.70
CA ALA A 212 -6.28 8.49 11.27
C ALA A 212 -7.57 9.01 10.61
N ASP A 213 -8.76 8.71 11.14
CA ASP A 213 -10.05 9.20 10.62
C ASP A 213 -10.12 10.74 10.54
N THR A 214 -9.39 11.45 11.41
CA THR A 214 -9.37 12.91 11.48
C THR A 214 -8.01 13.53 11.11
N HIS A 215 -7.06 12.69 10.74
CA HIS A 215 -5.70 13.10 10.35
C HIS A 215 -5.40 12.56 8.94
N ASN A 216 -4.53 13.26 8.23
CA ASN A 216 -4.13 12.87 6.86
C ASN A 216 -3.25 11.61 6.88
N SER A 217 -3.83 10.47 7.26
CA SER A 217 -3.11 9.22 7.50
C SER A 217 -3.81 8.02 6.87
N LEU A 218 -3.04 7.03 6.47
CA LEU A 218 -3.47 5.84 5.74
C LEU A 218 -3.00 4.57 6.45
N LEU A 219 -3.91 3.63 6.67
CA LEU A 219 -3.59 2.25 7.00
C LEU A 219 -3.69 1.38 5.73
N ILE A 220 -2.70 0.54 5.50
CA ILE A 220 -2.69 -0.55 4.52
C ILE A 220 -2.54 -1.86 5.30
N VAL A 221 -3.47 -2.80 5.12
CA VAL A 221 -3.33 -4.17 5.63
C VAL A 221 -3.30 -5.10 4.42
N THR A 222 -2.31 -5.96 4.36
CA THR A 222 -2.16 -6.94 3.29
C THR A 222 -1.55 -8.24 3.82
N TRP A 223 -1.71 -9.31 3.07
CA TRP A 223 -1.03 -10.59 3.31
C TRP A 223 0.09 -10.75 2.31
N ASP A 224 1.17 -11.37 2.71
CA ASP A 224 2.33 -11.60 1.87
C ASP A 224 2.02 -12.61 0.74
N GLU A 225 1.41 -13.73 1.10
CA GLU A 225 1.01 -14.82 0.22
C GLU A 225 -0.24 -15.53 0.77
N ASP A 226 -0.86 -16.37 -0.04
CA ASP A 226 -1.90 -17.29 0.46
C ASP A 226 -1.24 -18.55 1.07
N ASP A 227 -2.07 -19.48 1.54
CA ASP A 227 -1.64 -20.78 2.08
C ASP A 227 -1.43 -21.85 1.00
N GLY A 228 -1.24 -21.45 -0.25
CA GLY A 228 -1.10 -22.32 -1.41
C GLY A 228 -2.42 -22.85 -1.99
N SER A 229 -3.57 -22.43 -1.44
CA SER A 229 -4.88 -22.96 -1.81
C SER A 229 -5.62 -22.18 -2.90
N ALA A 230 -5.28 -20.91 -3.15
CA ALA A 230 -6.08 -20.00 -3.95
C ALA A 230 -5.31 -19.22 -5.03
N GLY A 231 -4.18 -19.74 -5.50
CA GLY A 231 -3.37 -19.11 -6.56
C GLY A 231 -2.81 -17.77 -6.16
N ASN A 232 -2.38 -17.66 -4.92
CA ASN A 232 -1.80 -16.49 -4.27
C ASN A 232 -2.76 -15.30 -4.14
N HIS A 233 -4.07 -15.56 -4.07
CA HIS A 233 -5.12 -14.56 -3.90
C HIS A 233 -5.26 -14.17 -2.43
N VAL A 234 -4.84 -12.96 -2.10
CA VAL A 234 -4.79 -12.41 -0.74
C VAL A 234 -5.74 -11.22 -0.56
N ALA A 235 -6.07 -10.88 0.68
CA ALA A 235 -6.77 -9.64 0.98
C ALA A 235 -5.80 -8.45 0.99
N THR A 236 -6.27 -7.28 0.54
CA THR A 236 -5.60 -5.99 0.73
C THR A 236 -6.65 -4.94 1.02
N LEU A 237 -6.40 -4.11 2.04
CA LEU A 237 -7.30 -3.08 2.51
C LEU A 237 -6.56 -1.74 2.60
N PHE A 238 -7.21 -0.66 2.14
CA PHE A 238 -6.77 0.71 2.42
C PHE A 238 -7.82 1.39 3.28
N VAL A 239 -7.41 1.98 4.40
CA VAL A 239 -8.31 2.65 5.36
C VAL A 239 -7.74 4.01 5.74
N GLY A 240 -8.53 5.06 5.60
CA GLY A 240 -8.15 6.43 5.94
C GLY A 240 -9.12 7.45 5.35
N PRO A 241 -9.09 8.73 5.79
CA PRO A 241 -10.07 9.74 5.39
C PRO A 241 -10.02 10.07 3.89
N MET A 242 -8.87 9.84 3.25
CA MET A 242 -8.70 10.05 1.81
C MET A 242 -9.23 8.88 0.97
N VAL A 243 -9.59 7.76 1.60
CA VAL A 243 -9.97 6.52 0.89
C VAL A 243 -11.48 6.51 0.65
N ARG A 244 -11.88 6.25 -0.59
CA ARG A 244 -13.27 6.03 -0.94
C ARG A 244 -13.66 4.59 -0.61
N GLN A 245 -14.59 4.42 0.32
CA GLN A 245 -15.14 3.14 0.71
C GLN A 245 -15.70 2.37 -0.49
N GLY A 246 -15.42 1.07 -0.55
CA GLY A 246 -15.96 0.19 -1.59
C GLY A 246 -15.16 -1.09 -1.79
N VAL A 247 -15.70 -1.98 -2.63
CA VAL A 247 -15.02 -3.19 -3.10
C VAL A 247 -14.55 -2.95 -4.53
N TYR A 248 -13.27 -3.17 -4.77
CA TYR A 248 -12.60 -2.87 -6.02
C TYR A 248 -12.06 -4.15 -6.66
N ALA A 249 -12.53 -4.46 -7.87
CA ALA A 249 -12.23 -5.72 -8.57
C ALA A 249 -11.10 -5.59 -9.61
N ARG A 250 -10.40 -4.45 -9.68
CA ARG A 250 -9.20 -4.32 -10.51
C ARG A 250 -8.10 -5.18 -9.93
N ARG A 251 -7.41 -5.98 -10.76
CA ARG A 251 -6.29 -6.80 -10.30
C ARG A 251 -5.14 -5.91 -9.83
N ILE A 252 -4.64 -6.21 -8.66
CA ILE A 252 -3.44 -5.62 -8.07
C ILE A 252 -2.53 -6.72 -7.49
N ASP A 253 -1.30 -6.37 -7.19
CA ASP A 253 -0.34 -7.18 -6.46
C ASP A 253 0.59 -6.30 -5.61
N HIS A 254 1.60 -6.87 -4.98
CA HIS A 254 2.56 -6.13 -4.16
C HIS A 254 3.30 -5.04 -4.94
N TYR A 255 3.56 -5.25 -6.23
CA TYR A 255 4.19 -4.21 -7.06
C TYR A 255 3.24 -3.04 -7.31
N SER A 256 1.92 -3.29 -7.43
CA SER A 256 0.91 -2.24 -7.59
C SER A 256 0.79 -1.39 -6.31
N VAL A 257 0.87 -1.99 -5.13
CA VAL A 257 0.85 -1.27 -3.85
C VAL A 257 2.14 -0.46 -3.68
N LEU A 258 3.31 -1.04 -3.95
CA LEU A 258 4.59 -0.32 -3.95
C LEU A 258 4.56 0.85 -4.94
N ARG A 259 4.09 0.62 -6.19
CA ARG A 259 3.94 1.67 -7.20
C ARG A 259 3.12 2.83 -6.66
N THR A 260 2.01 2.53 -6.01
CA THR A 260 1.13 3.54 -5.43
C THR A 260 1.84 4.34 -4.33
N LEU A 261 2.56 3.68 -3.42
CA LEU A 261 3.37 4.38 -2.40
C LEU A 261 4.42 5.29 -3.02
N LEU A 262 5.11 4.85 -4.07
CA LEU A 262 6.10 5.69 -4.77
C LEU A 262 5.44 6.92 -5.41
N ASP A 263 4.30 6.72 -6.06
CA ASP A 263 3.57 7.81 -6.72
C ASP A 263 2.95 8.81 -5.73
N LEU A 264 2.46 8.35 -4.54
CA LEU A 264 1.95 9.22 -3.47
C LEU A 264 2.99 10.26 -3.01
N TYR A 265 4.26 9.89 -3.04
CA TYR A 265 5.36 10.74 -2.58
C TYR A 265 6.24 11.29 -3.72
N GLY A 266 5.89 11.04 -4.98
CA GLY A 266 6.64 11.50 -6.14
C GLY A 266 8.04 10.90 -6.23
N LEU A 267 8.21 9.64 -5.82
CA LEU A 267 9.49 8.95 -5.78
C LEU A 267 9.79 8.22 -7.11
N PRO A 268 11.06 8.00 -7.44
CA PRO A 268 11.44 7.15 -8.56
C PRO A 268 10.87 5.74 -8.44
N LEU A 269 10.56 5.11 -9.56
CA LEU A 269 10.01 3.76 -9.59
C LEU A 269 11.09 2.70 -9.31
N LEU A 270 10.70 1.60 -8.69
CA LEU A 270 11.57 0.50 -8.27
C LEU A 270 11.22 -0.79 -9.01
N GLY A 271 12.17 -1.34 -9.74
CA GLY A 271 12.05 -2.66 -10.36
C GLY A 271 10.71 -2.87 -11.08
N LYS A 272 10.03 -3.97 -10.81
CA LYS A 272 8.74 -4.32 -11.44
C LYS A 272 7.57 -3.39 -11.05
N SER A 273 7.73 -2.52 -10.05
CA SER A 273 6.71 -1.49 -9.80
C SER A 273 6.59 -0.50 -10.97
N ALA A 274 7.60 -0.38 -11.83
CA ALA A 274 7.55 0.44 -13.03
C ALA A 274 6.52 -0.07 -14.05
N ASP A 275 6.30 -1.39 -14.10
CA ASP A 275 5.35 -2.04 -15.01
C ASP A 275 3.96 -2.21 -14.38
N ALA A 276 3.84 -1.97 -13.07
CA ALA A 276 2.59 -2.07 -12.35
C ALA A 276 1.73 -0.81 -12.49
N ALA A 277 0.42 -0.98 -12.50
CA ALA A 277 -0.51 0.15 -12.50
C ALA A 277 -0.63 0.76 -11.09
N THR A 278 -0.67 2.08 -11.03
CA THR A 278 -1.01 2.83 -9.81
C THR A 278 -2.44 2.55 -9.39
N ILE A 279 -2.69 2.43 -8.11
CA ILE A 279 -4.03 2.40 -7.53
C ILE A 279 -4.52 3.85 -7.40
N ASP A 280 -5.12 4.37 -8.47
CA ASP A 280 -5.55 5.78 -8.59
C ASP A 280 -7.06 5.99 -8.44
N TYR A 281 -7.83 4.92 -8.35
CA TYR A 281 -9.29 4.91 -8.45
C TYR A 281 -10.04 4.75 -7.12
N VAL A 282 -9.31 4.73 -6.00
CA VAL A 282 -9.88 4.52 -4.66
C VAL A 282 -9.85 5.77 -3.78
N TRP A 283 -9.47 6.90 -4.32
CA TRP A 283 -9.27 8.13 -3.56
C TRP A 283 -10.50 9.03 -3.63
N ASN A 284 -10.81 9.66 -2.51
CA ASN A 284 -11.77 10.74 -2.46
C ASN A 284 -11.21 11.96 -3.22
N PRO A 285 -12.05 12.73 -3.92
CA PRO A 285 -11.59 13.99 -4.48
C PRO A 285 -11.04 14.89 -3.36
N PRO A 286 -10.03 15.73 -3.65
CA PRO A 286 -9.55 16.70 -2.68
C PRO A 286 -10.72 17.56 -2.16
N ALA A 287 -10.74 17.79 -0.84
CA ALA A 287 -11.72 18.75 -0.28
C ALA A 287 -11.63 20.07 -1.04
N ALA A 288 -12.75 20.57 -1.52
CA ALA A 288 -12.79 21.86 -2.17
C ALA A 288 -12.19 22.89 -1.20
N LYS A 289 -11.15 23.63 -1.62
CA LYS A 289 -10.65 24.76 -0.82
C LYS A 289 -11.84 25.66 -0.54
N ALA A 290 -12.19 25.85 0.75
CA ALA A 290 -13.18 26.83 1.14
C ALA A 290 -12.82 28.15 0.45
N ALA A 291 -13.73 28.69 -0.36
CA ALA A 291 -13.54 30.01 -0.92
C ALA A 291 -13.40 30.97 0.27
N GLY A 292 -12.23 31.58 0.42
CA GLY A 292 -12.01 32.59 1.44
C GLY A 292 -13.09 33.67 1.31
N PRO A 293 -13.50 34.31 2.40
CA PRO A 293 -14.46 35.38 2.34
C PRO A 293 -13.92 36.49 1.41
N ARG A 294 -14.76 36.94 0.47
CA ARG A 294 -14.47 38.04 -0.44
C ARG A 294 -14.50 39.35 0.33
#